data_2e79f1b7893c010d725849fa376bae93
#
_entry.id   2e79f1b7893c010d725849fa376bae93
#
_cell.length_a   1.000
_cell.length_b   1.000
_cell.length_c   1.000
_cell.angle_alpha   90.00
_cell.angle_beta   90.00
_cell.angle_gamma   90.00
#
_symmetry.space_group_name_H-M   'P 1'
#
loop_
_entity.id
_entity.type
_entity.pdbx_description
1 polymer ?
#
loop_
_entity_poly.entity_id
_entity_poly.type
_entity_poly.pdbx_seq_one_letter_code
_entity_poly.pdbx_strand_id
1 'polypeptide(L)'
;MRARLFIYLLVFVCGRVTAAGFAPVSSGVLGSSVDPANSTVKFTLGAVLHTVHGTFRIKSGALRFNPASGKLSGQIAVDVRSGNTGEATRDRQMHANVLESERFPDAVFSPDRVNGRVTSRGESDVEVHGTMRVHGSDHEMTIPVRVRMQGGSVTARAKFAVPYVFWGMKDPSNFFLQVDKSVNVEVTLEGTLSR
;
A
#
# COMPACT_ATOMS: atom_id res chain seq x y z
N MET A 1 1.94 -49.81 77.86
CA MET A 1 1.27 -50.28 76.57
C MET A 1 1.72 -49.34 75.49
N ARG A 2 2.26 -49.90 74.41
CA ARG A 2 3.10 -49.20 73.36
C ARG A 2 2.25 -48.54 72.30
N ALA A 3 2.38 -47.18 72.14
CA ALA A 3 1.83 -46.43 71.06
C ALA A 3 2.83 -46.42 69.89
N ARG A 4 2.40 -46.89 68.73
CA ARG A 4 3.15 -46.87 67.43
C ARG A 4 2.85 -45.58 66.72
N LEU A 5 3.86 -44.74 66.53
CA LEU A 5 3.85 -43.53 65.78
C LEU A 5 4.09 -43.87 64.30
N PHE A 6 3.09 -43.62 63.40
CA PHE A 6 3.24 -43.72 61.93
C PHE A 6 3.66 -42.35 61.42
N ILE A 7 4.87 -42.29 60.92
CA ILE A 7 5.36 -41.10 60.16
C ILE A 7 4.99 -41.28 58.69
N TYR A 8 4.10 -40.44 58.22
CA TYR A 8 3.85 -40.33 56.75
C TYR A 8 4.88 -39.38 56.13
N LEU A 9 5.77 -39.94 55.30
CA LEU A 9 6.74 -39.18 54.50
C LEU A 9 6.01 -38.65 53.27
N LEU A 10 5.72 -37.36 53.26
CA LEU A 10 5.10 -36.65 52.13
C LEU A 10 6.20 -36.26 51.13
N VAL A 11 6.34 -37.04 50.03
CA VAL A 11 7.27 -36.72 48.95
C VAL A 11 6.68 -35.58 48.13
N PHE A 12 7.24 -34.36 48.27
CA PHE A 12 6.92 -33.21 47.48
C PHE A 12 7.63 -33.33 46.11
N VAL A 13 6.90 -33.82 45.10
CA VAL A 13 7.36 -33.78 43.70
C VAL A 13 7.26 -32.32 43.20
N CYS A 14 8.39 -31.62 43.27
CA CYS A 14 8.50 -30.27 42.68
C CYS A 14 8.56 -30.40 41.16
N GLY A 15 7.39 -30.36 40.49
CA GLY A 15 7.32 -30.29 39.07
C GLY A 15 7.88 -28.96 38.57
N ARG A 16 9.00 -29.01 37.85
CA ARG A 16 9.54 -27.84 37.13
C ARG A 16 8.59 -27.51 35.98
N VAL A 17 7.79 -26.47 36.14
CA VAL A 17 7.08 -25.84 35.06
C VAL A 17 8.13 -25.12 34.23
N THR A 18 8.53 -25.73 33.11
CA THR A 18 9.31 -25.06 32.08
C THR A 18 8.38 -24.02 31.40
N ALA A 19 8.55 -22.77 31.78
CA ALA A 19 7.96 -21.65 31.03
C ALA A 19 8.48 -21.74 29.59
N ALA A 20 7.62 -22.09 28.68
CA ALA A 20 7.91 -21.95 27.26
C ALA A 20 8.18 -20.47 26.98
N GLY A 21 9.46 -20.16 26.78
CA GLY A 21 9.90 -18.82 26.46
C GLY A 21 9.24 -18.38 25.16
N PHE A 22 8.34 -17.42 25.26
CA PHE A 22 7.92 -16.66 24.09
C PHE A 22 9.17 -15.96 23.56
N ALA A 23 9.70 -16.47 22.44
CA ALA A 23 10.75 -15.78 21.72
C ALA A 23 10.24 -14.36 21.40
N PRO A 24 10.99 -13.28 21.72
CA PRO A 24 10.56 -11.94 21.36
C PRO A 24 10.42 -11.89 19.84
N VAL A 25 9.24 -11.52 19.37
CA VAL A 25 9.02 -11.19 17.98
C VAL A 25 10.03 -10.09 17.66
N SER A 26 10.95 -10.38 16.76
CA SER A 26 11.98 -9.45 16.31
C SER A 26 11.27 -8.18 15.84
N SER A 27 11.31 -7.12 16.64
CA SER A 27 10.70 -5.82 16.41
C SER A 27 11.54 -4.99 15.41
N GLY A 28 12.10 -5.66 14.41
CA GLY A 28 12.88 -5.01 13.36
C GLY A 28 11.96 -4.23 12.42
N VAL A 29 12.33 -2.98 12.15
CA VAL A 29 11.72 -2.20 11.05
C VAL A 29 12.10 -2.88 9.74
N LEU A 30 11.08 -3.21 8.93
CA LEU A 30 11.27 -3.77 7.60
C LEU A 30 11.39 -2.62 6.59
N GLY A 31 12.52 -2.50 5.94
CA GLY A 31 12.69 -1.65 4.77
C GLY A 31 12.20 -2.37 3.52
N SER A 32 11.64 -1.64 2.56
CA SER A 32 11.40 -2.16 1.22
C SER A 32 11.76 -1.12 0.17
N SER A 33 12.39 -1.59 -0.90
CA SER A 33 12.63 -0.79 -2.10
C SER A 33 11.72 -1.29 -3.20
N VAL A 34 10.97 -0.38 -3.81
CA VAL A 34 10.10 -0.69 -4.96
C VAL A 34 10.97 -0.82 -6.20
N ASP A 35 10.67 -1.83 -7.01
CA ASP A 35 11.24 -2.01 -8.34
C ASP A 35 10.34 -1.33 -9.38
N PRO A 36 10.72 -0.16 -9.94
CA PRO A 36 9.89 0.56 -10.91
C PRO A 36 9.67 -0.21 -12.21
N ALA A 37 10.62 -1.05 -12.63
CA ALA A 37 10.54 -1.78 -13.89
C ALA A 37 9.49 -2.90 -13.85
N ASN A 38 9.31 -3.52 -12.68
CA ASN A 38 8.35 -4.60 -12.47
C ASN A 38 7.05 -4.15 -11.80
N SER A 39 6.93 -2.83 -11.49
CA SER A 39 5.72 -2.24 -10.91
C SER A 39 4.85 -1.60 -11.97
N THR A 40 3.52 -1.62 -11.75
CA THR A 40 2.56 -1.08 -12.71
C THR A 40 1.53 -0.20 -12.03
N VAL A 41 1.16 0.90 -12.71
CA VAL A 41 0.00 1.73 -12.38
C VAL A 41 -0.90 1.77 -13.60
N LYS A 42 -2.13 1.27 -13.45
CA LYS A 42 -3.16 1.30 -14.49
C LYS A 42 -4.29 2.19 -14.02
N PHE A 43 -4.94 2.85 -14.94
CA PHE A 43 -6.16 3.60 -14.65
C PHE A 43 -7.26 3.29 -15.64
N THR A 44 -8.49 3.45 -15.18
CA THR A 44 -9.69 3.27 -15.98
C THR A 44 -10.65 4.41 -15.71
N LEU A 45 -11.04 5.10 -16.76
CA LEU A 45 -11.97 6.22 -16.73
C LEU A 45 -13.20 5.89 -17.59
N GLY A 46 -14.36 5.86 -16.95
CA GLY A 46 -15.62 5.65 -17.67
C GLY A 46 -16.04 6.90 -18.46
N ALA A 47 -16.57 6.69 -19.64
CA ALA A 47 -17.22 7.70 -20.45
C ALA A 47 -18.45 7.08 -21.11
N VAL A 48 -19.43 7.91 -21.51
CA VAL A 48 -20.72 7.44 -22.04
C VAL A 48 -20.58 6.52 -23.24
N LEU A 49 -19.63 6.78 -24.11
CA LEU A 49 -19.47 6.02 -25.35
C LEU A 49 -18.46 4.88 -25.24
N HIS A 50 -17.48 4.98 -24.36
CA HIS A 50 -16.44 3.97 -24.18
C HIS A 50 -15.64 4.21 -22.90
N THR A 51 -15.00 3.17 -22.41
CA THR A 51 -14.09 3.23 -21.27
C THR A 51 -12.67 3.51 -21.76
N VAL A 52 -12.00 4.46 -21.12
CA VAL A 52 -10.58 4.77 -21.37
C VAL A 52 -9.71 4.00 -20.39
N HIS A 53 -8.75 3.28 -20.90
CA HIS A 53 -7.69 2.63 -20.12
C HIS A 53 -6.36 3.33 -20.39
N GLY A 54 -5.53 3.39 -19.36
CA GLY A 54 -4.19 3.93 -19.50
C GLY A 54 -3.26 3.47 -18.40
N THR A 55 -2.03 3.90 -18.48
CA THR A 55 -0.95 3.53 -17.54
C THR A 55 -0.12 4.73 -17.17
N PHE A 56 0.50 4.65 -15.99
CA PHE A 56 1.61 5.51 -15.58
C PHE A 56 2.78 4.63 -15.14
N ARG A 57 3.98 5.20 -15.12
CA ARG A 57 5.18 4.54 -14.60
C ARG A 57 5.45 4.96 -13.16
N ILE A 58 5.89 4.01 -12.35
CA ILE A 58 6.50 4.30 -11.06
C ILE A 58 7.87 4.96 -11.31
N LYS A 59 8.11 6.07 -10.65
CA LYS A 59 9.38 6.79 -10.69
C LYS A 59 10.36 6.24 -9.64
N SER A 60 9.86 6.05 -8.42
CA SER A 60 10.62 5.52 -7.29
C SER A 60 9.69 5.11 -6.15
N GLY A 61 10.20 4.32 -5.23
CA GLY A 61 9.51 3.99 -3.99
C GLY A 61 10.43 3.37 -2.96
N ALA A 62 10.32 3.83 -1.72
CA ALA A 62 11.00 3.23 -0.58
C ALA A 62 10.10 3.37 0.66
N LEU A 63 9.88 2.28 1.35
CA LEU A 63 9.00 2.22 2.51
C LEU A 63 9.71 1.57 3.70
N ARG A 64 9.31 1.96 4.90
CA ARG A 64 9.74 1.38 6.17
C ARG A 64 8.53 1.06 7.00
N PHE A 65 8.36 -0.20 7.30
CA PHE A 65 7.24 -0.73 8.08
C PHE A 65 7.70 -1.24 9.44
N ASN A 66 7.02 -0.83 10.50
CA ASN A 66 7.19 -1.35 11.85
C ASN A 66 6.00 -2.24 12.21
N PRO A 67 6.17 -3.58 12.20
CA PRO A 67 5.06 -4.50 12.48
C PRO A 67 4.48 -4.39 13.88
N ALA A 68 5.28 -3.94 14.87
CA ALA A 68 4.83 -3.82 16.26
C ALA A 68 3.88 -2.64 16.49
N SER A 69 4.09 -1.54 15.75
CA SER A 69 3.28 -0.31 15.89
C SER A 69 2.31 -0.07 14.75
N GLY A 70 2.42 -0.82 13.65
CA GLY A 70 1.69 -0.55 12.41
C GLY A 70 2.17 0.70 11.66
N LYS A 71 3.22 1.37 12.15
CA LYS A 71 3.75 2.58 11.50
C LYS A 71 4.37 2.22 10.15
N LEU A 72 3.94 2.93 9.11
CA LEU A 72 4.50 2.87 7.78
C LEU A 72 5.04 4.25 7.43
N SER A 73 6.18 4.35 6.80
CA SER A 73 6.78 5.62 6.40
C SER A 73 7.57 5.47 5.11
N GLY A 74 7.85 6.58 4.46
CA GLY A 74 8.48 6.63 3.16
C GLY A 74 7.56 7.21 2.11
N GLN A 75 7.83 6.94 0.84
CA GLN A 75 7.01 7.46 -0.25
C GLN A 75 7.10 6.57 -1.50
N ILE A 76 6.07 6.67 -2.32
CA ILE A 76 5.99 6.11 -3.67
C ILE A 76 5.68 7.27 -4.61
N ALA A 77 6.54 7.48 -5.61
CA ALA A 77 6.36 8.52 -6.62
C ALA A 77 6.01 7.91 -7.98
N VAL A 78 5.00 8.48 -8.62
CA VAL A 78 4.52 8.15 -9.96
C VAL A 78 4.88 9.29 -10.90
N ASP A 79 5.46 8.98 -12.04
CA ASP A 79 5.74 9.94 -13.10
C ASP A 79 4.44 10.26 -13.85
N VAL A 80 3.83 11.42 -13.59
CA VAL A 80 2.58 11.87 -14.21
C VAL A 80 2.77 12.13 -15.71
N ARG A 81 3.97 12.53 -16.15
CA ARG A 81 4.28 12.74 -17.58
C ARG A 81 4.29 11.46 -18.39
N SER A 82 4.43 10.32 -17.72
CA SER A 82 4.42 9.00 -18.37
C SER A 82 3.03 8.50 -18.73
N GLY A 83 1.98 9.26 -18.40
CA GLY A 83 0.59 8.89 -18.67
C GLY A 83 0.35 8.57 -20.15
N ASN A 84 -0.22 7.40 -20.42
CA ASN A 84 -0.43 6.92 -21.76
C ASN A 84 -1.73 6.13 -21.84
N THR A 85 -2.60 6.51 -22.77
CA THR A 85 -3.87 5.84 -23.05
C THR A 85 -3.86 5.11 -24.40
N GLY A 86 -2.75 5.17 -25.13
CA GLY A 86 -2.61 4.60 -26.48
C GLY A 86 -3.19 5.46 -27.60
N GLU A 87 -3.69 6.67 -27.29
CA GLU A 87 -4.20 7.61 -28.31
C GLU A 87 -3.56 8.99 -28.09
N ALA A 88 -2.72 9.41 -29.03
CA ALA A 88 -1.85 10.58 -28.89
C ALA A 88 -2.60 11.91 -28.70
N THR A 89 -3.77 12.08 -29.30
CA THR A 89 -4.55 13.31 -29.16
C THR A 89 -5.16 13.40 -27.77
N ARG A 90 -5.70 12.28 -27.27
CA ARG A 90 -6.23 12.18 -25.93
C ARG A 90 -5.14 12.38 -24.87
N ASP A 91 -3.95 11.80 -25.09
CA ASP A 91 -2.82 11.95 -24.19
C ASP A 91 -2.36 13.41 -24.09
N ARG A 92 -2.26 14.12 -25.22
CA ARG A 92 -1.97 15.57 -25.22
C ARG A 92 -3.00 16.37 -24.44
N GLN A 93 -4.30 16.08 -24.62
CA GLN A 93 -5.37 16.76 -23.90
C GLN A 93 -5.32 16.44 -22.38
N MET A 94 -5.11 15.18 -22.02
CA MET A 94 -4.96 14.75 -20.64
C MET A 94 -3.80 15.47 -19.97
N HIS A 95 -2.63 15.49 -20.59
CA HIS A 95 -1.45 16.13 -20.04
C HIS A 95 -1.57 17.65 -19.93
N ALA A 96 -2.09 18.30 -20.99
CA ALA A 96 -2.13 19.76 -21.04
C ALA A 96 -3.26 20.35 -20.17
N ASN A 97 -4.43 19.69 -20.14
CA ASN A 97 -5.64 20.31 -19.61
C ASN A 97 -6.17 19.68 -18.32
N VAL A 98 -5.90 18.41 -18.04
CA VAL A 98 -6.41 17.72 -16.86
C VAL A 98 -5.34 17.57 -15.80
N LEU A 99 -4.21 16.97 -16.16
CA LEU A 99 -3.13 16.68 -15.24
C LEU A 99 -2.15 17.86 -15.08
N GLU A 100 -2.11 18.77 -16.05
CA GLU A 100 -1.09 19.85 -16.13
C GLU A 100 0.30 19.30 -15.84
N SER A 101 0.68 18.20 -16.49
CA SER A 101 1.80 17.35 -16.11
C SER A 101 3.18 18.04 -16.19
N GLU A 102 3.30 19.14 -16.97
CA GLU A 102 4.49 19.95 -16.96
C GLU A 102 4.65 20.72 -15.64
N ARG A 103 3.54 21.18 -15.07
CA ARG A 103 3.49 21.90 -13.80
C ARG A 103 3.52 20.96 -12.60
N PHE A 104 2.86 19.82 -12.72
CA PHE A 104 2.71 18.81 -11.67
C PHE A 104 3.23 17.45 -12.16
N PRO A 105 4.56 17.27 -12.28
CA PRO A 105 5.14 16.10 -12.93
C PRO A 105 5.05 14.82 -12.11
N ASP A 106 4.82 14.92 -10.81
CA ASP A 106 4.83 13.79 -9.90
C ASP A 106 3.52 13.70 -9.10
N ALA A 107 3.01 12.48 -8.95
CA ALA A 107 2.04 12.12 -7.93
C ALA A 107 2.76 11.28 -6.86
N VAL A 108 2.63 11.68 -5.59
CA VAL A 108 3.39 11.06 -4.49
C VAL A 108 2.43 10.57 -3.40
N PHE A 109 2.50 9.30 -3.08
CA PHE A 109 1.82 8.72 -1.92
C PHE A 109 2.78 8.56 -0.76
N SER A 110 2.47 9.18 0.39
CA SER A 110 3.22 9.12 1.64
C SER A 110 2.38 8.41 2.68
N PRO A 111 2.57 7.09 2.88
CA PRO A 111 1.84 6.34 3.89
C PRO A 111 2.35 6.66 5.29
N ASP A 112 1.47 6.58 6.28
CA ASP A 112 1.82 6.76 7.70
C ASP A 112 1.48 5.56 8.57
N ARG A 113 0.45 4.76 8.20
CA ARG A 113 -0.05 3.66 9.01
C ARG A 113 -0.63 2.52 8.20
N VAL A 114 -0.43 1.31 8.70
CA VAL A 114 -1.10 0.08 8.25
C VAL A 114 -2.10 -0.34 9.34
N ASN A 115 -3.34 -0.51 8.96
CA ASN A 115 -4.39 -1.13 9.76
C ASN A 115 -4.56 -2.58 9.29
N GLY A 116 -4.48 -3.52 10.20
CA GLY A 116 -4.50 -4.94 9.91
C GLY A 116 -3.17 -5.62 10.24
N ARG A 117 -3.12 -6.92 10.03
CA ARG A 117 -1.92 -7.73 10.34
C ARG A 117 -1.22 -8.12 9.04
N VAL A 118 0.04 -7.76 8.94
CA VAL A 118 0.92 -8.22 7.86
C VAL A 118 1.66 -9.47 8.34
N THR A 119 1.54 -10.56 7.58
CA THR A 119 2.23 -11.83 7.87
C THR A 119 3.62 -11.82 7.22
N SER A 120 4.58 -12.49 7.85
CA SER A 120 5.95 -12.58 7.33
C SER A 120 6.08 -13.47 6.08
N ARG A 121 5.05 -14.25 5.78
CA ARG A 121 4.92 -15.11 4.58
C ARG A 121 3.47 -15.21 4.17
N GLY A 122 3.22 -15.32 2.85
CA GLY A 122 1.89 -15.44 2.29
C GLY A 122 1.20 -14.11 2.07
N GLU A 123 -0.12 -14.13 1.99
CA GLU A 123 -0.93 -12.95 1.68
C GLU A 123 -1.57 -12.36 2.94
N SER A 124 -1.77 -11.06 2.93
CA SER A 124 -2.44 -10.29 3.98
C SER A 124 -3.27 -9.19 3.32
N ASP A 125 -4.52 -9.04 3.72
CA ASP A 125 -5.35 -7.90 3.34
C ASP A 125 -5.29 -6.87 4.48
N VAL A 126 -4.90 -5.65 4.15
CA VAL A 126 -4.72 -4.54 5.09
C VAL A 126 -5.26 -3.25 4.51
N GLU A 127 -5.41 -2.26 5.35
CA GLU A 127 -5.68 -0.88 4.94
C GLU A 127 -4.45 -0.03 5.19
N VAL A 128 -4.05 0.74 4.20
CA VAL A 128 -2.93 1.67 4.28
C VAL A 128 -3.47 3.09 4.27
N HIS A 129 -3.28 3.79 5.38
CA HIS A 129 -3.59 5.21 5.49
C HIS A 129 -2.37 6.04 5.07
N GLY A 130 -2.62 7.23 4.49
CA GLY A 130 -1.57 8.14 4.09
C GLY A 130 -2.08 9.33 3.30
N THR A 131 -1.16 10.15 2.84
CA THR A 131 -1.42 11.37 2.07
C THR A 131 -1.00 11.17 0.61
N MET A 132 -1.92 11.42 -0.30
CA MET A 132 -1.68 11.51 -1.74
C MET A 132 -1.49 12.97 -2.14
N ARG A 133 -0.29 13.31 -2.57
CA ARG A 133 -0.04 14.60 -3.23
C ARG A 133 -0.19 14.43 -4.72
N VAL A 134 -1.14 15.14 -5.30
CA VAL A 134 -1.38 15.17 -6.75
C VAL A 134 -1.91 16.54 -7.16
N HIS A 135 -1.52 17.02 -8.34
CA HIS A 135 -1.95 18.31 -8.88
C HIS A 135 -1.74 19.48 -7.89
N GLY A 136 -0.62 19.43 -7.13
CA GLY A 136 -0.21 20.45 -6.18
C GLY A 136 -0.93 20.46 -4.84
N SER A 137 -1.85 19.54 -4.57
CA SER A 137 -2.62 19.46 -3.32
C SER A 137 -2.46 18.12 -2.62
N ASP A 138 -2.61 18.13 -1.31
CA ASP A 138 -2.53 16.95 -0.44
C ASP A 138 -3.94 16.45 -0.09
N HIS A 139 -4.14 15.13 -0.21
CA HIS A 139 -5.41 14.46 0.03
C HIS A 139 -5.19 13.24 0.94
N GLU A 140 -5.78 13.26 2.12
CA GLU A 140 -5.79 12.07 3.00
C GLU A 140 -6.66 10.98 2.41
N MET A 141 -6.18 9.75 2.46
CA MET A 141 -6.92 8.59 2.00
C MET A 141 -6.49 7.30 2.69
N THR A 142 -7.41 6.34 2.69
CA THR A 142 -7.15 4.96 3.13
C THR A 142 -7.36 4.04 1.95
N ILE A 143 -6.37 3.23 1.64
CA ILE A 143 -6.34 2.35 0.48
C ILE A 143 -6.35 0.89 0.95
N PRO A 144 -7.30 0.05 0.48
CA PRO A 144 -7.23 -1.38 0.68
C PRO A 144 -6.06 -1.96 -0.14
N VAL A 145 -5.20 -2.71 0.53
CA VAL A 145 -3.98 -3.27 -0.06
C VAL A 145 -3.87 -4.75 0.26
N ARG A 146 -3.68 -5.56 -0.76
CA ARG A 146 -3.25 -6.95 -0.61
C ARG A 146 -1.74 -7.04 -0.70
N VAL A 147 -1.10 -7.46 0.37
CA VAL A 147 0.35 -7.62 0.47
C VAL A 147 0.69 -9.10 0.45
N ARG A 148 1.63 -9.49 -0.41
CA ARG A 148 2.21 -10.83 -0.45
C ARG A 148 3.69 -10.74 -0.13
N MET A 149 4.14 -11.52 0.85
CA MET A 149 5.54 -11.64 1.22
C MET A 149 6.06 -13.06 0.92
N GLN A 150 7.17 -13.16 0.20
CA GLN A 150 7.77 -14.45 -0.16
C GLN A 150 9.28 -14.31 -0.38
N GLY A 151 10.09 -14.99 0.44
CA GLY A 151 11.53 -15.15 0.18
C GLY A 151 12.34 -13.85 0.09
N GLY A 152 11.95 -12.80 0.83
CA GLY A 152 12.61 -11.50 0.75
C GLY A 152 12.03 -10.55 -0.31
N SER A 153 11.03 -11.01 -1.08
CA SER A 153 10.27 -10.17 -1.99
C SER A 153 8.93 -9.75 -1.38
N VAL A 154 8.44 -8.61 -1.78
CA VAL A 154 7.12 -8.08 -1.43
C VAL A 154 6.39 -7.65 -2.69
N THR A 155 5.14 -8.10 -2.82
CA THR A 155 4.20 -7.61 -3.83
C THR A 155 3.05 -6.93 -3.11
N ALA A 156 2.70 -5.71 -3.49
CA ALA A 156 1.53 -5.01 -2.97
C ALA A 156 0.58 -4.67 -4.12
N ARG A 157 -0.71 -5.02 -3.97
CA ARG A 157 -1.76 -4.74 -4.95
C ARG A 157 -2.84 -3.89 -4.30
N ALA A 158 -3.23 -2.84 -4.99
CA ALA A 158 -4.27 -1.94 -4.54
C ALA A 158 -5.22 -1.57 -5.67
N LYS A 159 -6.50 -1.34 -5.32
CA LYS A 159 -7.51 -0.76 -6.22
C LYS A 159 -8.26 0.31 -5.45
N PHE A 160 -8.32 1.51 -6.01
CA PHE A 160 -8.99 2.64 -5.38
C PHE A 160 -9.47 3.65 -6.43
N ALA A 161 -10.39 4.52 -6.03
CA ALA A 161 -10.88 5.60 -6.87
C ALA A 161 -10.21 6.92 -6.48
N VAL A 162 -9.85 7.71 -7.48
CA VAL A 162 -9.35 9.08 -7.34
C VAL A 162 -10.43 10.04 -7.87
N PRO A 163 -11.08 10.83 -7.01
CA PRO A 163 -12.09 11.79 -7.42
C PRO A 163 -11.42 13.06 -7.97
N TYR A 164 -10.80 12.94 -9.14
CA TYR A 164 -9.87 13.92 -9.69
C TYR A 164 -10.50 15.31 -9.88
N VAL A 165 -11.78 15.39 -10.25
CA VAL A 165 -12.47 16.68 -10.38
C VAL A 165 -12.65 17.34 -9.01
N PHE A 166 -13.03 16.57 -7.99
CA PHE A 166 -13.16 17.07 -6.62
C PHE A 166 -11.82 17.52 -6.04
N TRP A 167 -10.72 16.92 -6.51
CA TRP A 167 -9.35 17.28 -6.15
C TRP A 167 -8.77 18.45 -6.96
N GLY A 168 -9.63 19.14 -7.73
CA GLY A 168 -9.27 20.38 -8.42
C GLY A 168 -8.72 20.21 -9.82
N MET A 169 -8.68 19.00 -10.35
CA MET A 169 -8.33 18.77 -11.76
C MET A 169 -9.51 19.11 -12.67
N LYS A 170 -9.22 19.57 -13.88
CA LYS A 170 -10.24 19.96 -14.84
C LYS A 170 -11.07 18.77 -15.29
N ASP A 171 -12.39 18.96 -15.30
CA ASP A 171 -13.33 18.04 -15.92
C ASP A 171 -13.22 18.12 -17.45
N PRO A 172 -12.86 17.03 -18.15
CA PRO A 172 -12.79 17.03 -19.61
C PRO A 172 -14.14 16.86 -20.31
N SER A 173 -15.24 16.71 -19.55
CA SER A 173 -16.58 16.59 -20.12
C SER A 173 -16.98 17.83 -20.94
N ASN A 174 -17.75 17.60 -21.98
CA ASN A 174 -18.39 18.64 -22.77
C ASN A 174 -19.83 18.22 -23.11
N PHE A 175 -20.52 19.00 -23.92
CA PHE A 175 -21.91 18.73 -24.27
C PHE A 175 -22.14 17.35 -24.92
N PHE A 176 -21.18 16.86 -25.69
CA PHE A 176 -21.26 15.58 -26.42
C PHE A 176 -20.56 14.42 -25.69
N LEU A 177 -19.60 14.70 -24.83
CA LEU A 177 -18.81 13.71 -24.12
C LEU A 177 -18.92 13.90 -22.62
N GLN A 178 -19.59 12.99 -21.95
CA GLN A 178 -19.65 12.91 -20.49
C GLN A 178 -18.63 11.89 -20.01
N VAL A 179 -17.84 12.28 -19.01
CA VAL A 179 -16.78 11.47 -18.42
C VAL A 179 -16.99 11.39 -16.91
N ASP A 180 -16.69 10.25 -16.32
CA ASP A 180 -16.75 10.07 -14.87
C ASP A 180 -15.86 11.09 -14.15
N LYS A 181 -16.32 11.58 -12.99
CA LYS A 181 -15.59 12.55 -12.16
C LYS A 181 -14.53 11.89 -11.27
N SER A 182 -14.46 10.58 -11.30
CA SER A 182 -13.48 9.76 -10.58
C SER A 182 -12.86 8.76 -11.53
N VAL A 183 -11.56 8.51 -11.35
CA VAL A 183 -10.81 7.51 -12.10
C VAL A 183 -10.49 6.34 -11.18
N ASN A 184 -10.71 5.11 -11.65
CA ASN A 184 -10.30 3.90 -10.95
C ASN A 184 -8.83 3.62 -11.22
N VAL A 185 -8.06 3.42 -10.17
CA VAL A 185 -6.62 3.16 -10.24
C VAL A 185 -6.32 1.77 -9.68
N GLU A 186 -5.54 1.00 -10.42
CA GLU A 186 -5.00 -0.29 -10.01
C GLU A 186 -3.47 -0.19 -9.97
N VAL A 187 -2.90 -0.51 -8.81
CA VAL A 187 -1.46 -0.48 -8.58
C VAL A 187 -0.97 -1.87 -8.24
N THR A 188 0.11 -2.29 -8.87
CA THR A 188 0.90 -3.44 -8.45
C THR A 188 2.33 -2.97 -8.23
N LEU A 189 2.81 -3.06 -7.01
CA LEU A 189 4.19 -2.76 -6.64
C LEU A 189 4.94 -4.06 -6.39
N GLU A 190 6.06 -4.22 -7.02
CA GLU A 190 7.02 -5.27 -6.74
C GLU A 190 8.23 -4.65 -6.04
N GLY A 191 8.77 -5.34 -5.05
CA GLY A 191 9.91 -4.82 -4.29
C GLY A 191 10.68 -5.90 -3.54
N THR A 192 11.79 -5.46 -2.97
CA THR A 192 12.66 -6.29 -2.13
C THR A 192 12.66 -5.77 -0.70
N LEU A 193 12.69 -6.71 0.27
CA LEU A 193 12.78 -6.41 1.68
C LEU A 193 14.25 -6.28 2.09
N SER A 194 14.56 -5.23 2.86
CA SER A 194 15.82 -5.04 3.58
C SER A 194 15.56 -5.04 5.09
N ARG A 195 16.46 -5.61 5.85
CA ARG A 195 16.46 -5.61 7.31
C ARG A 195 17.39 -4.54 7.84
#